data_3b6e4c953edd23e6b1704ea347e897b4
#
_entry.id   3b6e4c953edd23e6b1704ea347e897b4
#
_cell.length_a   1.000
_cell.length_b   1.000
_cell.length_c   1.000
_cell.angle_alpha   90.00
_cell.angle_beta   90.00
_cell.angle_gamma   90.00
#
_symmetry.space_group_name_H-M   'P 1'
#
loop_
_entity.id
_entity.type
_entity.pdbx_description
1 polymer ?
#
loop_
_entity_poly.entity_id
_entity_poly.type
_entity_poly.pdbx_seq_one_letter_code
_entity_poly.pdbx_strand_id
1 'polypeptide(L)'
;MKILVVLKQVPDSTTTIKIMPDGGGIERAGVKMVVNPFDEFAIEQGVRLKEKRADVESVTALIVGPAQAAEALRTALAVGADQGIHLKDETFDTLDELQQAALIALVVKDGGYDLILTGKQEIDLDSGQLGPALAELLDIPHVGATVGLEVAEDGTSFVARRRVEGAEEVVEITLPALVTGEKGLCEMRYPSLPNLMKAKKKPVHALTAGDVAGLAEATSGVGGMKLHGFEPPPERPPGKILDGEPEEAVKELVRLLREEAKAL
;
A
#
# COMPACT_ATOMS: atom_id res chain seq x y z
N MET A 1 0.96 -23.22 -1.76
CA MET A 1 0.75 -21.92 -1.09
C MET A 1 0.09 -20.95 -2.05
N LYS A 2 -1.00 -20.27 -1.63
CA LYS A 2 -1.67 -19.20 -2.37
C LYS A 2 -1.34 -17.86 -1.72
N ILE A 3 -0.93 -16.89 -2.53
CA ILE A 3 -0.56 -15.56 -2.07
C ILE A 3 -1.61 -14.54 -2.53
N LEU A 4 -2.09 -13.72 -1.61
CA LEU A 4 -2.91 -12.54 -1.91
C LEU A 4 -2.06 -11.29 -1.74
N VAL A 5 -2.13 -10.37 -2.69
CA VAL A 5 -1.52 -9.03 -2.57
C VAL A 5 -2.62 -7.99 -2.64
N VAL A 6 -2.82 -7.25 -1.57
CA VAL A 6 -3.81 -6.16 -1.51
C VAL A 6 -3.13 -4.85 -1.89
N LEU A 7 -3.79 -4.09 -2.76
CA LEU A 7 -3.27 -2.88 -3.37
C LEU A 7 -4.22 -1.71 -3.16
N LYS A 8 -3.65 -0.51 -3.10
CA LYS A 8 -4.39 0.75 -3.20
C LYS A 8 -3.89 1.57 -4.40
N GLN A 9 -4.80 2.25 -5.07
CA GLN A 9 -4.47 3.30 -6.04
C GLN A 9 -4.46 4.65 -5.32
N VAL A 10 -3.38 5.40 -5.48
CA VAL A 10 -3.18 6.69 -4.80
C VAL A 10 -2.75 7.77 -5.80
N PRO A 11 -2.93 9.07 -5.49
CA PRO A 11 -2.35 10.15 -6.26
C PRO A 11 -0.81 10.03 -6.33
N ASP A 12 -0.24 10.24 -7.52
CA ASP A 12 1.22 10.32 -7.68
C ASP A 12 1.77 11.48 -6.84
N SER A 13 2.81 11.22 -6.04
CA SER A 13 3.42 12.21 -5.14
C SER A 13 3.99 13.46 -5.85
N THR A 14 4.16 13.40 -7.17
CA THR A 14 4.59 14.55 -8.00
C THR A 14 3.43 15.40 -8.50
N THR A 15 2.19 14.98 -8.26
CA THR A 15 0.99 15.70 -8.71
C THR A 15 0.70 16.88 -7.80
N THR A 16 0.45 18.05 -8.37
CA THR A 16 -0.09 19.19 -7.62
C THR A 16 -1.54 18.94 -7.27
N ILE A 17 -1.81 18.71 -5.98
CA ILE A 17 -3.15 18.46 -5.47
C ILE A 17 -3.92 19.79 -5.39
N LYS A 18 -5.15 19.77 -5.90
CA LYS A 18 -6.12 20.85 -5.77
C LYS A 18 -7.24 20.42 -4.83
N ILE A 19 -7.59 21.31 -3.91
CA ILE A 19 -8.70 21.09 -3.00
C ILE A 19 -10.01 21.51 -3.67
N MET A 20 -11.08 20.74 -3.47
CA MET A 20 -12.39 21.10 -3.94
C MET A 20 -12.85 22.43 -3.29
N PRO A 21 -13.65 23.28 -3.97
CA PRO A 21 -14.04 24.59 -3.45
C PRO A 21 -14.78 24.55 -2.11
N ASP A 22 -15.45 23.45 -1.81
CA ASP A 22 -16.17 23.22 -0.56
C ASP A 22 -15.28 22.66 0.58
N GLY A 23 -14.00 22.41 0.31
CA GLY A 23 -13.07 21.77 1.27
C GLY A 23 -13.42 20.32 1.58
N GLY A 24 -14.30 19.69 0.82
CA GLY A 24 -14.78 18.33 1.07
C GLY A 24 -13.83 17.23 0.59
N GLY A 25 -12.75 17.59 -0.13
CA GLY A 25 -11.81 16.61 -0.67
C GLY A 25 -10.86 17.20 -1.71
N ILE A 26 -10.22 16.33 -2.47
CA ILE A 26 -9.33 16.72 -3.56
C ILE A 26 -10.02 16.60 -4.92
N GLU A 27 -9.69 17.50 -5.86
CA GLU A 27 -10.09 17.37 -7.26
C GLU A 27 -9.32 16.20 -7.89
N ARG A 28 -10.03 15.12 -8.26
CA ARG A 28 -9.42 13.94 -8.89
C ARG A 28 -9.25 14.08 -10.41
N ALA A 29 -9.93 15.05 -11.03
CA ALA A 29 -9.85 15.27 -12.47
C ALA A 29 -8.43 15.68 -12.88
N GLY A 30 -7.82 14.90 -13.78
CA GLY A 30 -6.45 15.15 -14.25
C GLY A 30 -5.33 14.77 -13.28
N VAL A 31 -5.66 14.21 -12.11
CA VAL A 31 -4.67 13.66 -11.18
C VAL A 31 -4.14 12.35 -11.74
N LYS A 32 -2.81 12.25 -11.87
CA LYS A 32 -2.17 10.98 -12.20
C LYS A 32 -2.27 10.05 -10.98
N MET A 33 -2.93 8.91 -11.17
CA MET A 33 -3.06 7.87 -10.15
C MET A 33 -2.05 6.75 -10.40
N VAL A 34 -1.46 6.23 -9.33
CA VAL A 34 -0.44 5.17 -9.37
C VAL A 34 -0.77 4.07 -8.35
N VAL A 35 -0.09 2.94 -8.43
CA VAL A 35 -0.06 1.95 -7.34
C VAL A 35 0.61 2.62 -6.14
N ASN A 36 0.07 2.41 -4.94
CA ASN A 36 0.75 2.86 -3.72
C ASN A 36 2.19 2.31 -3.67
N PRO A 37 3.21 3.16 -3.51
CA PRO A 37 4.62 2.72 -3.55
C PRO A 37 4.99 1.62 -2.56
N PHE A 38 4.32 1.56 -1.39
CA PHE A 38 4.55 0.46 -0.45
C PHE A 38 3.95 -0.86 -0.92
N ASP A 39 2.85 -0.82 -1.67
CA ASP A 39 2.22 -2.04 -2.23
C ASP A 39 3.05 -2.62 -3.38
N GLU A 40 3.85 -1.80 -4.07
CA GLU A 40 4.75 -2.29 -5.11
C GLU A 40 5.78 -3.29 -4.55
N PHE A 41 6.27 -3.09 -3.29
CA PHE A 41 7.11 -4.06 -2.61
C PHE A 41 6.36 -5.37 -2.32
N ALA A 42 5.09 -5.27 -1.93
CA ALA A 42 4.24 -6.44 -1.69
C ALA A 42 4.02 -7.26 -2.97
N ILE A 43 3.72 -6.60 -4.10
CA ILE A 43 3.58 -7.26 -5.40
C ILE A 43 4.86 -8.00 -5.78
N GLU A 44 5.98 -7.30 -5.76
CA GLU A 44 7.27 -7.85 -6.15
C GLU A 44 7.66 -9.04 -5.26
N GLN A 45 7.45 -8.92 -3.95
CA GLN A 45 7.73 -10.00 -3.00
C GLN A 45 6.90 -11.25 -3.29
N GLY A 46 5.59 -11.08 -3.54
CA GLY A 46 4.71 -12.19 -3.89
C GLY A 46 5.15 -12.89 -5.18
N VAL A 47 5.50 -12.13 -6.20
CA VAL A 47 6.00 -12.66 -7.48
C VAL A 47 7.34 -13.36 -7.31
N ARG A 48 8.29 -12.80 -6.56
CA ARG A 48 9.58 -13.42 -6.27
C ARG A 48 9.45 -14.74 -5.50
N LEU A 49 8.52 -14.80 -4.54
CA LEU A 49 8.25 -16.06 -3.85
C LEU A 49 7.78 -17.12 -4.83
N LYS A 50 6.86 -16.79 -5.74
CA LYS A 50 6.41 -17.72 -6.78
C LYS A 50 7.54 -18.16 -7.74
N GLU A 51 8.40 -17.25 -8.12
CA GLU A 51 9.54 -17.57 -9.00
C GLU A 51 10.57 -18.48 -8.34
N LYS A 52 10.74 -18.38 -7.02
CA LYS A 52 11.75 -19.12 -6.26
C LYS A 52 11.25 -20.47 -5.71
N ARG A 53 9.95 -20.63 -5.54
CA ARG A 53 9.33 -21.76 -4.82
C ARG A 53 8.28 -22.47 -5.68
N ALA A 54 8.48 -23.73 -5.91
CA ALA A 54 7.55 -24.55 -6.71
C ALA A 54 6.21 -24.84 -6.00
N ASP A 55 6.14 -24.68 -4.68
CA ASP A 55 4.94 -24.86 -3.88
C ASP A 55 4.02 -23.64 -3.87
N VAL A 56 4.44 -22.49 -4.44
CA VAL A 56 3.55 -21.34 -4.65
C VAL A 56 2.69 -21.54 -5.88
N GLU A 57 1.42 -21.83 -5.64
CA GLU A 57 0.42 -22.10 -6.67
C GLU A 57 0.06 -20.85 -7.47
N SER A 58 -0.27 -19.78 -6.78
CA SER A 58 -0.74 -18.55 -7.41
C SER A 58 -0.48 -17.30 -6.58
N VAL A 59 -0.36 -16.16 -7.29
CA VAL A 59 -0.36 -14.80 -6.74
C VAL A 59 -1.59 -14.08 -7.27
N THR A 60 -2.51 -13.72 -6.38
CA THR A 60 -3.72 -12.95 -6.69
C THR A 60 -3.53 -11.51 -6.22
N ALA A 61 -3.75 -10.54 -7.11
CA ALA A 61 -3.77 -9.13 -6.75
C ALA A 61 -5.21 -8.67 -6.50
N LEU A 62 -5.46 -7.97 -5.40
CA LEU A 62 -6.77 -7.42 -5.06
C LEU A 62 -6.68 -5.90 -4.92
N ILE A 63 -7.66 -5.18 -5.47
CA ILE A 63 -7.80 -3.74 -5.32
C ILE A 63 -9.25 -3.36 -5.02
N VAL A 64 -9.42 -2.37 -4.16
CA VAL A 64 -10.70 -1.71 -3.88
C VAL A 64 -10.68 -0.34 -4.55
N GLY A 65 -11.79 0.05 -5.18
CA GLY A 65 -11.93 1.41 -5.73
C GLY A 65 -12.71 1.49 -7.03
N PRO A 66 -12.83 2.70 -7.59
CA PRO A 66 -13.60 2.97 -8.79
C PRO A 66 -13.03 2.28 -10.04
N ALA A 67 -13.69 2.43 -11.16
CA ALA A 67 -13.27 1.82 -12.43
C ALA A 67 -11.81 2.12 -12.81
N GLN A 68 -11.30 3.30 -12.46
CA GLN A 68 -9.91 3.72 -12.73
C GLN A 68 -8.88 2.86 -11.97
N ALA A 69 -9.22 2.31 -10.81
CA ALA A 69 -8.32 1.45 -10.03
C ALA A 69 -7.86 0.19 -10.79
N ALA A 70 -8.59 -0.20 -11.84
CA ALA A 70 -8.18 -1.27 -12.74
C ALA A 70 -6.79 -1.04 -13.39
N GLU A 71 -6.32 0.20 -13.48
CA GLU A 71 -4.98 0.51 -14.02
C GLU A 71 -3.88 0.04 -13.07
N ALA A 72 -4.05 0.30 -11.77
CA ALA A 72 -3.12 -0.19 -10.74
C ALA A 72 -3.13 -1.72 -10.68
N LEU A 73 -4.31 -2.35 -10.76
CA LEU A 73 -4.42 -3.81 -10.81
C LEU A 73 -3.68 -4.39 -12.04
N ARG A 74 -3.79 -3.76 -13.19
CA ARG A 74 -3.06 -4.18 -14.40
C ARG A 74 -1.55 -4.09 -14.24
N THR A 75 -1.06 -3.10 -13.48
CA THR A 75 0.37 -3.00 -13.16
C THR A 75 0.83 -4.22 -12.36
N ALA A 76 0.10 -4.65 -11.34
CA ALA A 76 0.41 -5.86 -10.58
C ALA A 76 0.40 -7.12 -11.46
N LEU A 77 -0.59 -7.24 -12.35
CA LEU A 77 -0.67 -8.34 -13.31
C LEU A 77 0.52 -8.33 -14.28
N ALA A 78 1.02 -7.15 -14.67
CA ALA A 78 2.17 -7.01 -15.56
C ALA A 78 3.49 -7.29 -14.86
N VAL A 79 3.62 -7.03 -13.57
CA VAL A 79 4.76 -7.43 -12.74
C VAL A 79 4.85 -8.95 -12.63
N GLY A 80 3.71 -9.64 -12.47
CA GLY A 80 3.73 -11.10 -12.45
C GLY A 80 2.54 -11.78 -11.76
N ALA A 81 1.66 -11.05 -11.07
CA ALA A 81 0.47 -11.67 -10.48
C ALA A 81 -0.35 -12.43 -11.53
N ASP A 82 -0.95 -13.55 -11.16
CA ASP A 82 -1.63 -14.48 -12.09
C ASP A 82 -3.01 -14.00 -12.44
N GLN A 83 -3.73 -13.46 -11.47
CA GLN A 83 -5.11 -13.02 -11.60
C GLN A 83 -5.38 -11.82 -10.69
N GLY A 84 -6.50 -11.14 -10.95
CA GLY A 84 -6.92 -9.98 -10.18
C GLY A 84 -8.34 -10.11 -9.61
N ILE A 85 -8.56 -9.45 -8.49
CA ILE A 85 -9.87 -9.17 -7.91
C ILE A 85 -10.02 -7.66 -7.86
N HIS A 86 -11.07 -7.13 -8.46
CA HIS A 86 -11.39 -5.71 -8.41
C HIS A 86 -12.72 -5.53 -7.69
N LEU A 87 -12.68 -5.05 -6.46
CA LEU A 87 -13.85 -4.61 -5.70
C LEU A 87 -14.23 -3.23 -6.25
N LYS A 88 -15.11 -3.25 -7.26
CA LYS A 88 -15.39 -2.12 -8.12
C LYS A 88 -16.76 -1.53 -7.84
N ASP A 89 -16.80 -0.54 -6.96
CA ASP A 89 -18.01 0.23 -6.69
C ASP A 89 -17.63 1.63 -6.22
N GLU A 90 -18.35 2.66 -6.66
CA GLU A 90 -18.08 4.03 -6.24
C GLU A 90 -18.41 4.25 -4.76
N THR A 91 -19.31 3.45 -4.19
CA THR A 91 -19.62 3.48 -2.77
C THR A 91 -18.43 3.06 -1.90
N PHE A 92 -17.50 2.29 -2.44
CA PHE A 92 -16.29 1.87 -1.73
C PHE A 92 -15.29 3.00 -1.51
N ASP A 93 -15.36 4.07 -2.30
CA ASP A 93 -14.54 5.27 -2.11
C ASP A 93 -14.87 6.04 -0.81
N THR A 94 -16.05 5.80 -0.23
CA THR A 94 -16.48 6.43 1.02
C THR A 94 -16.12 5.61 2.26
N LEU A 95 -15.63 4.39 2.07
CA LEU A 95 -15.21 3.51 3.17
C LEU A 95 -13.86 3.95 3.71
N ASP A 96 -13.76 4.08 5.03
CA ASP A 96 -12.48 4.23 5.68
C ASP A 96 -11.68 2.91 5.65
N GLU A 97 -10.44 2.92 6.12
CA GLU A 97 -9.56 1.75 6.01
C GLU A 97 -10.02 0.54 6.81
N LEU A 98 -10.68 0.73 7.96
CA LEU A 98 -11.24 -0.37 8.73
C LEU A 98 -12.44 -0.99 8.01
N GLN A 99 -13.28 -0.17 7.40
CA GLN A 99 -14.40 -0.63 6.58
C GLN A 99 -13.91 -1.32 5.29
N GLN A 100 -12.84 -0.81 4.67
CA GLN A 100 -12.20 -1.49 3.54
C GLN A 100 -11.60 -2.83 3.96
N ALA A 101 -10.96 -2.92 5.12
CA ALA A 101 -10.47 -4.19 5.66
C ALA A 101 -11.62 -5.20 5.86
N ALA A 102 -12.78 -4.75 6.40
CA ALA A 102 -13.96 -5.60 6.57
C ALA A 102 -14.53 -6.08 5.23
N LEU A 103 -14.62 -5.21 4.22
CA LEU A 103 -15.01 -5.57 2.86
C LEU A 103 -14.06 -6.63 2.28
N ILE A 104 -12.75 -6.43 2.38
CA ILE A 104 -11.75 -7.36 1.86
C ILE A 104 -11.87 -8.70 2.60
N ALA A 105 -11.95 -8.69 3.92
CA ALA A 105 -12.06 -9.90 4.73
C ALA A 105 -13.27 -10.77 4.30
N LEU A 106 -14.45 -10.16 4.05
CA LEU A 106 -15.62 -10.87 3.54
C LEU A 106 -15.37 -11.61 2.22
N VAL A 107 -14.59 -10.98 1.33
CA VAL A 107 -14.32 -11.52 0.00
C VAL A 107 -13.26 -12.61 0.03
N VAL A 108 -12.27 -12.51 0.92
CA VAL A 108 -11.08 -13.38 0.88
C VAL A 108 -11.08 -14.51 1.91
N LYS A 109 -11.92 -14.46 2.95
CA LYS A 109 -11.92 -15.43 4.07
C LYS A 109 -12.01 -16.90 3.64
N ASP A 110 -12.73 -17.18 2.56
CA ASP A 110 -12.91 -18.54 2.04
C ASP A 110 -11.96 -18.84 0.86
N GLY A 111 -11.04 -17.94 0.54
CA GLY A 111 -10.12 -18.07 -0.58
C GLY A 111 -8.96 -19.04 -0.37
N GLY A 112 -8.69 -19.42 0.89
CA GLY A 112 -7.60 -20.33 1.26
C GLY A 112 -6.24 -19.72 0.96
N TYR A 113 -6.07 -18.43 1.24
CA TYR A 113 -4.79 -17.74 1.12
C TYR A 113 -3.90 -18.05 2.32
N ASP A 114 -2.68 -18.51 2.04
CA ASP A 114 -1.70 -18.83 3.08
C ASP A 114 -0.89 -17.58 3.50
N LEU A 115 -0.61 -16.69 2.55
CA LEU A 115 0.14 -15.45 2.78
C LEU A 115 -0.59 -14.27 2.17
N ILE A 116 -0.86 -13.26 2.99
CA ILE A 116 -1.41 -11.97 2.54
C ILE A 116 -0.31 -10.92 2.64
N LEU A 117 -0.08 -10.19 1.56
CA LEU A 117 0.92 -9.11 1.47
C LEU A 117 0.22 -7.79 1.20
N THR A 118 0.61 -6.74 1.92
CA THR A 118 0.17 -5.35 1.69
C THR A 118 1.38 -4.41 1.81
N GLY A 119 1.26 -3.17 1.41
CA GLY A 119 2.18 -2.12 1.86
C GLY A 119 1.98 -1.84 3.35
N LYS A 120 3.01 -1.28 4.01
CA LYS A 120 2.89 -0.92 5.43
C LYS A 120 1.87 0.19 5.67
N GLN A 121 1.69 1.07 4.70
CA GLN A 121 0.81 2.24 4.76
C GLN A 121 0.57 2.78 3.36
N GLU A 122 -0.42 3.64 3.19
CA GLU A 122 -0.73 4.35 1.95
C GLU A 122 -0.17 5.77 2.02
N ILE A 123 0.38 6.28 0.91
CA ILE A 123 1.00 7.63 0.89
C ILE A 123 -0.01 8.79 0.86
N ASP A 124 -1.29 8.50 0.69
CA ASP A 124 -2.36 9.51 0.65
C ASP A 124 -2.96 9.80 2.03
N LEU A 125 -3.08 8.82 2.90
CA LEU A 125 -3.61 8.96 4.26
C LEU A 125 -2.58 8.69 5.35
N ASP A 126 -1.53 7.93 5.03
CA ASP A 126 -0.43 7.58 5.93
C ASP A 126 -0.85 6.84 7.22
N SER A 127 -2.03 6.17 7.18
CA SER A 127 -2.64 5.61 8.38
C SER A 127 -2.08 4.23 8.77
N GLY A 128 -1.71 3.40 7.78
CA GLY A 128 -1.15 2.07 8.00
C GLY A 128 -2.06 1.09 8.74
N GLN A 129 -3.38 1.30 8.71
CA GLN A 129 -4.35 0.50 9.46
C GLN A 129 -4.86 -0.72 8.69
N LEU A 130 -4.88 -0.67 7.36
CA LEU A 130 -5.50 -1.71 6.52
C LEU A 130 -4.94 -3.10 6.81
N GLY A 131 -3.62 -3.27 6.80
CA GLY A 131 -2.98 -4.57 7.01
C GLY A 131 -3.31 -5.20 8.37
N PRO A 132 -2.99 -4.52 9.49
CA PRO A 132 -3.32 -5.01 10.83
C PRO A 132 -4.81 -5.30 11.03
N ALA A 133 -5.69 -4.42 10.55
CA ALA A 133 -7.15 -4.61 10.66
C ALA A 133 -7.63 -5.84 9.86
N LEU A 134 -7.10 -6.02 8.65
CA LEU A 134 -7.44 -7.19 7.83
C LEU A 134 -6.99 -8.49 8.49
N ALA A 135 -5.80 -8.52 9.09
CA ALA A 135 -5.30 -9.69 9.81
C ALA A 135 -6.17 -10.04 11.01
N GLU A 136 -6.57 -9.05 11.82
CA GLU A 136 -7.47 -9.23 12.96
C GLU A 136 -8.84 -9.78 12.53
N LEU A 137 -9.43 -9.21 11.46
CA LEU A 137 -10.72 -9.66 10.94
C LEU A 137 -10.70 -11.07 10.33
N LEU A 138 -9.53 -11.54 9.90
CA LEU A 138 -9.32 -12.88 9.39
C LEU A 138 -8.84 -13.86 10.47
N ASP A 139 -8.62 -13.40 11.70
CA ASP A 139 -8.07 -14.17 12.82
C ASP A 139 -6.74 -14.86 12.46
N ILE A 140 -5.83 -14.11 11.80
CA ILE A 140 -4.50 -14.57 11.42
C ILE A 140 -3.43 -13.65 11.99
N PRO A 141 -2.22 -14.18 12.33
CA PRO A 141 -1.12 -13.37 12.80
C PRO A 141 -0.61 -12.41 11.73
N HIS A 142 0.00 -11.27 12.15
CA HIS A 142 0.63 -10.34 11.21
C HIS A 142 1.99 -9.81 11.68
N VAL A 143 2.82 -9.43 10.70
CA VAL A 143 4.06 -8.68 10.94
C VAL A 143 4.06 -7.43 10.09
N GLY A 144 4.24 -6.27 10.75
CA GLY A 144 4.29 -4.95 10.10
C GLY A 144 5.70 -4.46 9.82
N ALA A 145 5.82 -3.51 8.87
CA ALA A 145 7.07 -2.82 8.51
C ALA A 145 8.22 -3.77 8.15
N THR A 146 7.93 -4.80 7.36
CA THR A 146 8.85 -5.88 7.02
C THR A 146 9.82 -5.44 5.93
N VAL A 147 11.12 -5.65 6.20
CA VAL A 147 12.25 -5.35 5.30
C VAL A 147 13.01 -6.60 4.83
N GLY A 148 12.57 -7.78 5.25
CA GLY A 148 13.08 -9.07 4.80
C GLY A 148 12.11 -10.18 5.14
N LEU A 149 11.92 -11.15 4.23
CA LEU A 149 10.98 -12.27 4.37
C LEU A 149 11.60 -13.54 3.79
N GLU A 150 11.74 -14.54 4.63
CA GLU A 150 12.27 -15.86 4.27
C GLU A 150 11.26 -16.93 4.70
N VAL A 151 10.67 -17.62 3.74
CA VAL A 151 9.71 -18.72 4.00
C VAL A 151 10.50 -19.99 4.32
N ALA A 152 10.09 -20.71 5.38
CA ALA A 152 10.67 -22.00 5.73
C ALA A 152 10.56 -23.02 4.59
N GLU A 153 11.49 -23.97 4.51
CA GLU A 153 11.53 -24.97 3.42
C GLU A 153 10.24 -25.78 3.34
N ASP A 154 9.66 -26.12 4.49
CA ASP A 154 8.40 -26.90 4.57
C ASP A 154 7.15 -26.06 4.25
N GLY A 155 7.29 -24.73 4.08
CA GLY A 155 6.19 -23.84 3.76
C GLY A 155 5.18 -23.61 4.88
N THR A 156 5.50 -23.97 6.14
CA THR A 156 4.58 -23.83 7.28
C THR A 156 4.74 -22.53 8.08
N SER A 157 5.91 -21.89 7.96
CA SER A 157 6.26 -20.65 8.64
C SER A 157 7.14 -19.76 7.78
N PHE A 158 7.40 -18.55 8.26
CA PHE A 158 8.43 -17.68 7.71
C PHE A 158 9.11 -16.87 8.81
N VAL A 159 10.33 -16.41 8.49
CA VAL A 159 11.08 -15.45 9.30
C VAL A 159 10.99 -14.09 8.62
N ALA A 160 10.45 -13.11 9.34
CA ALA A 160 10.38 -11.72 8.92
C ALA A 160 11.37 -10.88 9.69
N ARG A 161 12.11 -10.03 8.99
CA ARG A 161 12.86 -8.92 9.59
C ARG A 161 12.03 -7.67 9.44
N ARG A 162 11.69 -7.04 10.55
CA ARG A 162 10.89 -5.82 10.58
C ARG A 162 11.67 -4.65 11.15
N ARG A 163 11.40 -3.47 10.62
CA ARG A 163 12.01 -2.24 11.13
C ARG A 163 11.19 -1.70 12.29
N VAL A 164 11.88 -1.42 13.39
CA VAL A 164 11.33 -0.72 14.55
C VAL A 164 12.21 0.48 14.87
N GLU A 165 11.78 1.32 15.83
CA GLU A 165 12.57 2.47 16.22
C GLU A 165 13.92 2.05 16.83
N GLY A 166 15.01 2.45 16.16
CA GLY A 166 16.39 2.18 16.59
C GLY A 166 16.89 0.75 16.39
N ALA A 167 16.08 -0.18 15.83
CA ALA A 167 16.47 -1.58 15.67
C ALA A 167 15.76 -2.28 14.51
N GLU A 168 16.18 -3.53 14.24
CA GLU A 168 15.42 -4.52 13.49
C GLU A 168 15.04 -5.68 14.42
N GLU A 169 13.80 -6.11 14.34
CA GLU A 169 13.32 -7.33 15.00
C GLU A 169 13.26 -8.47 13.99
N VAL A 170 13.61 -9.67 14.45
CA VAL A 170 13.46 -10.92 13.71
C VAL A 170 12.32 -11.71 14.35
N VAL A 171 11.27 -11.95 13.57
CA VAL A 171 10.05 -12.59 14.04
C VAL A 171 9.80 -13.85 13.21
N GLU A 172 9.62 -14.99 13.86
CA GLU A 172 9.11 -16.20 13.23
C GLU A 172 7.59 -16.26 13.39
N ILE A 173 6.88 -16.59 12.32
CA ILE A 173 5.43 -16.59 12.28
C ILE A 173 4.91 -17.76 11.46
N THR A 174 3.86 -18.42 11.94
CA THR A 174 3.21 -19.53 11.24
C THR A 174 2.20 -19.04 10.20
N LEU A 175 2.04 -19.79 9.12
CA LEU A 175 1.01 -19.57 8.10
C LEU A 175 -0.34 -20.20 8.53
N PRO A 176 -1.50 -19.64 8.13
CA PRO A 176 -1.64 -18.44 7.33
C PRO A 176 -1.30 -17.17 8.09
N ALA A 177 -0.80 -16.13 7.38
CA ALA A 177 -0.40 -14.88 8.01
C ALA A 177 -0.46 -13.68 7.05
N LEU A 178 -0.43 -12.46 7.62
CA LEU A 178 -0.34 -11.22 6.87
C LEU A 178 1.00 -10.51 7.14
N VAL A 179 1.61 -9.98 6.09
CA VAL A 179 2.85 -9.20 6.16
C VAL A 179 2.65 -7.85 5.49
N THR A 180 3.03 -6.78 6.17
CA THR A 180 3.08 -5.47 5.53
C THR A 180 4.52 -5.10 5.16
N GLY A 181 4.74 -4.82 3.86
CA GLY A 181 6.05 -4.55 3.29
C GLY A 181 6.48 -3.09 3.41
N GLU A 182 7.75 -2.88 3.70
CA GLU A 182 8.40 -1.58 3.75
C GLU A 182 9.53 -1.49 2.71
N LYS A 183 10.00 -0.27 2.46
CA LYS A 183 11.18 -0.01 1.63
C LYS A 183 12.38 -0.79 2.16
N GLY A 184 12.94 -1.64 1.31
CA GLY A 184 14.04 -2.55 1.66
C GLY A 184 13.65 -4.02 1.64
N LEU A 185 12.33 -4.35 1.59
CA LEU A 185 11.87 -5.73 1.49
C LEU A 185 12.41 -6.44 0.22
N CYS A 186 12.38 -5.73 -0.88
CA CYS A 186 12.94 -6.20 -2.16
C CYS A 186 13.21 -5.03 -3.10
N GLU A 187 13.99 -5.28 -4.16
CA GLU A 187 14.12 -4.37 -5.29
C GLU A 187 12.98 -4.62 -6.26
N MET A 188 12.25 -3.57 -6.61
CA MET A 188 11.10 -3.66 -7.52
C MET A 188 11.55 -3.75 -8.98
N ARG A 189 10.84 -4.57 -9.76
CA ARG A 189 11.01 -4.63 -11.21
C ARG A 189 10.05 -3.72 -11.93
N TYR A 190 10.47 -3.22 -13.09
CA TYR A 190 9.57 -2.56 -14.02
C TYR A 190 9.01 -3.59 -15.01
N PRO A 191 7.68 -3.62 -15.25
CA PRO A 191 7.10 -4.53 -16.20
C PRO A 191 7.57 -4.21 -17.63
N SER A 192 7.97 -5.25 -18.39
CA SER A 192 8.32 -5.09 -19.79
C SER A 192 7.09 -4.87 -20.67
N LEU A 193 7.25 -4.28 -21.84
CA LEU A 193 6.16 -4.10 -22.81
C LEU A 193 5.43 -5.42 -23.14
N PRO A 194 6.11 -6.55 -23.37
CA PRO A 194 5.43 -7.84 -23.57
C PRO A 194 4.58 -8.24 -22.35
N ASN A 195 5.05 -7.99 -21.13
CA ASN A 195 4.31 -8.32 -19.90
C ASN A 195 3.07 -7.44 -19.73
N LEU A 196 3.15 -6.15 -20.08
CA LEU A 196 1.99 -5.25 -20.13
C LEU A 196 0.92 -5.74 -21.11
N MET A 197 1.34 -6.27 -22.27
CA MET A 197 0.40 -6.85 -23.24
C MET A 197 -0.22 -8.16 -22.75
N LYS A 198 0.56 -9.02 -22.09
CA LYS A 198 0.06 -10.27 -21.48
C LYS A 198 -0.91 -9.99 -20.32
N ALA A 199 -0.66 -8.97 -19.52
CA ALA A 199 -1.51 -8.58 -18.39
C ALA A 199 -2.96 -8.27 -18.79
N LYS A 200 -3.18 -7.74 -20.01
CA LYS A 200 -4.53 -7.50 -20.55
C LYS A 200 -5.38 -8.74 -20.73
N LYS A 201 -4.74 -9.93 -20.81
CA LYS A 201 -5.41 -11.22 -21.02
C LYS A 201 -5.55 -12.03 -19.73
N LYS A 202 -4.93 -11.60 -18.63
CA LYS A 202 -5.05 -12.27 -17.35
C LYS A 202 -6.46 -12.10 -16.77
N PRO A 203 -7.00 -13.12 -16.07
CA PRO A 203 -8.33 -13.05 -15.50
C PRO A 203 -8.44 -11.98 -14.43
N VAL A 204 -9.53 -11.23 -14.46
CA VAL A 204 -9.90 -10.26 -13.42
C VAL A 204 -11.35 -10.49 -13.06
N HIS A 205 -11.61 -10.77 -11.79
CA HIS A 205 -12.94 -10.90 -11.21
C HIS A 205 -13.35 -9.54 -10.63
N ALA A 206 -14.31 -8.89 -11.27
CA ALA A 206 -14.88 -7.65 -10.75
C ALA A 206 -16.12 -7.98 -9.90
N LEU A 207 -16.17 -7.42 -8.68
CA LEU A 207 -17.27 -7.53 -7.73
C LEU A 207 -17.75 -6.14 -7.36
N THR A 208 -19.07 -5.96 -7.36
CA THR A 208 -19.73 -4.73 -6.90
C THR A 208 -20.24 -4.89 -5.47
N ALA A 209 -20.76 -3.83 -4.87
CA ALA A 209 -21.40 -3.91 -3.56
C ALA A 209 -22.55 -4.94 -3.50
N GLY A 210 -23.28 -5.10 -4.61
CA GLY A 210 -24.34 -6.08 -4.71
C GLY A 210 -23.90 -7.55 -4.75
N ASP A 211 -22.62 -7.79 -5.07
CA ASP A 211 -22.05 -9.15 -5.13
C ASP A 211 -21.46 -9.61 -3.79
N VAL A 212 -21.31 -8.69 -2.80
CA VAL A 212 -20.70 -8.97 -1.50
C VAL A 212 -21.78 -9.11 -0.43
N ALA A 213 -22.13 -10.35 -0.10
CA ALA A 213 -23.12 -10.63 0.93
C ALA A 213 -22.60 -10.20 2.32
N GLY A 214 -23.46 -9.58 3.15
CA GLY A 214 -23.13 -9.15 4.51
C GLY A 214 -22.31 -7.87 4.58
N LEU A 215 -22.11 -7.16 3.46
CA LEU A 215 -21.31 -5.93 3.40
C LEU A 215 -21.82 -4.85 4.38
N ALA A 216 -23.12 -4.60 4.40
CA ALA A 216 -23.69 -3.54 5.25
C ALA A 216 -23.46 -3.83 6.74
N GLU A 217 -23.65 -5.06 7.17
CA GLU A 217 -23.41 -5.48 8.56
C GLU A 217 -21.93 -5.38 8.91
N ALA A 218 -21.05 -5.86 8.04
CA ALA A 218 -19.61 -5.85 8.30
C ALA A 218 -19.01 -4.44 8.37
N THR A 219 -19.51 -3.52 7.56
CA THR A 219 -19.01 -2.15 7.52
C THR A 219 -19.67 -1.22 8.54
N SER A 220 -20.89 -1.51 8.98
CA SER A 220 -21.60 -0.67 9.95
C SER A 220 -21.05 -0.76 11.38
N GLY A 221 -20.40 -1.87 11.72
CA GLY A 221 -19.88 -2.14 13.07
C GLY A 221 -18.42 -1.68 13.29
N VAL A 222 -17.76 -1.24 12.24
CA VAL A 222 -16.33 -0.88 12.27
C VAL A 222 -16.08 0.46 11.58
N GLY A 223 -14.99 1.13 11.94
CA GLY A 223 -14.59 2.38 11.31
C GLY A 223 -15.47 3.55 11.71
N GLY A 224 -15.68 4.46 10.80
CA GLY A 224 -16.49 5.68 10.97
C GLY A 224 -15.66 6.95 10.98
N MET A 225 -14.39 6.89 10.58
CA MET A 225 -13.55 8.08 10.38
C MET A 225 -14.06 8.86 9.16
N LYS A 226 -14.22 10.16 9.35
CA LYS A 226 -14.60 11.09 8.27
C LYS A 226 -13.54 12.16 8.13
N LEU A 227 -13.01 12.30 6.93
CA LEU A 227 -12.10 13.39 6.57
C LEU A 227 -12.92 14.63 6.21
N HIS A 228 -12.54 15.79 6.73
CA HIS A 228 -13.16 17.05 6.40
C HIS A 228 -12.17 18.22 6.56
N GLY A 229 -12.48 19.37 5.97
CA GLY A 229 -11.65 20.56 6.12
C GLY A 229 -10.30 20.44 5.43
N PHE A 230 -10.29 19.89 4.21
CA PHE A 230 -9.07 19.83 3.41
C PHE A 230 -8.59 21.24 3.08
N GLU A 231 -7.32 21.51 3.35
CA GLU A 231 -6.65 22.76 3.04
C GLU A 231 -5.24 22.49 2.53
N PRO A 232 -4.67 23.33 1.66
CA PRO A 232 -3.30 23.16 1.23
C PRO A 232 -2.35 23.40 2.41
N PRO A 233 -1.16 22.74 2.43
CA PRO A 233 -0.16 23.06 3.43
C PRO A 233 0.26 24.53 3.30
N PRO A 234 0.67 25.19 4.39
CA PRO A 234 1.13 26.55 4.35
C PRO A 234 2.33 26.68 3.40
N GLU A 235 2.36 27.77 2.64
CA GLU A 235 3.49 28.03 1.75
C GLU A 235 4.80 28.10 2.55
N ARG A 236 5.81 27.46 2.04
CA ARG A 236 7.15 27.58 2.64
C ARG A 236 7.64 29.00 2.45
N PRO A 237 8.16 29.65 3.49
CA PRO A 237 8.80 30.95 3.33
C PRO A 237 9.94 30.86 2.31
N PRO A 238 10.22 31.94 1.57
CA PRO A 238 11.32 31.96 0.62
C PRO A 238 12.63 31.63 1.34
N GLY A 239 13.49 30.86 0.68
CA GLY A 239 14.81 30.56 1.21
C GLY A 239 15.65 31.83 1.39
N LYS A 240 16.52 31.84 2.39
CA LYS A 240 17.48 32.92 2.61
C LYS A 240 18.74 32.64 1.79
N ILE A 241 19.06 33.54 0.87
CA ILE A 241 20.31 33.51 0.14
C ILE A 241 21.36 34.24 1.02
N LEU A 242 22.48 33.57 1.24
CA LEU A 242 23.58 34.13 1.99
C LEU A 242 24.58 34.73 1.01
N ASP A 243 24.73 36.05 1.07
CA ASP A 243 25.69 36.79 0.25
C ASP A 243 27.07 36.80 0.91
N GLY A 244 28.13 37.06 0.12
CA GLY A 244 29.51 37.19 0.58
C GLY A 244 30.44 36.10 0.05
N GLU A 245 31.70 36.16 0.50
CA GLU A 245 32.70 35.17 0.15
C GLU A 245 32.33 33.81 0.78
N PRO A 246 32.71 32.66 0.14
CA PRO A 246 32.30 31.32 0.59
C PRO A 246 32.58 31.03 2.07
N GLU A 247 33.73 31.53 2.59
CA GLU A 247 34.09 31.30 4.00
C GLU A 247 33.15 32.04 4.98
N GLU A 248 32.72 33.25 4.62
CA GLU A 248 31.80 34.05 5.43
C GLU A 248 30.38 33.48 5.36
N ALA A 249 29.93 33.14 4.15
CA ALA A 249 28.64 32.53 3.93
C ALA A 249 28.49 31.19 4.70
N VAL A 250 29.52 30.36 4.72
CA VAL A 250 29.53 29.09 5.49
C VAL A 250 29.47 29.36 7.00
N LYS A 251 30.19 30.33 7.54
CA LYS A 251 30.13 30.69 8.97
C LYS A 251 28.73 31.16 9.36
N GLU A 252 28.14 32.02 8.53
CA GLU A 252 26.77 32.51 8.77
C GLU A 252 25.73 31.38 8.65
N LEU A 253 25.89 30.49 7.65
CA LEU A 253 25.03 29.29 7.54
C LEU A 253 25.08 28.45 8.81
N VAL A 254 26.24 28.12 9.31
CA VAL A 254 26.38 27.32 10.56
C VAL A 254 25.75 28.05 11.74
N ARG A 255 25.94 29.36 11.86
CA ARG A 255 25.30 30.19 12.91
C ARG A 255 23.76 30.06 12.83
N LEU A 256 23.19 30.28 11.65
CA LEU A 256 21.75 30.22 11.43
C LEU A 256 21.18 28.82 11.72
N LEU A 257 21.87 27.75 11.31
CA LEU A 257 21.47 26.37 11.59
C LEU A 257 21.49 26.06 13.09
N ARG A 258 22.41 26.61 13.86
CA ARG A 258 22.50 26.42 15.31
C ARG A 258 21.51 27.28 16.09
N GLU A 259 21.48 28.59 15.81
CA GLU A 259 20.78 29.56 16.64
C GLU A 259 19.32 29.72 16.26
N GLU A 260 19.00 29.74 14.94
CA GLU A 260 17.65 29.96 14.44
C GLU A 260 16.92 28.64 14.15
N ALA A 261 17.51 27.78 13.33
CA ALA A 261 16.86 26.53 12.94
C ALA A 261 16.97 25.41 13.99
N LYS A 262 17.94 25.51 14.91
CA LYS A 262 18.25 24.48 15.94
C LYS A 262 18.40 23.09 15.34
N ALA A 263 19.01 23.03 14.16
CA ALA A 263 19.21 21.81 13.38
C ALA A 263 20.60 21.17 13.61
N LEU A 264 21.51 21.90 14.29
CA LEU A 264 22.87 21.47 14.67
C LEU A 264 23.07 21.60 16.17
#